data_38a4842ac737dc745d0eb6f19aa3d0ce
#
_entry.id   38a4842ac737dc745d0eb6f19aa3d0ce
#
_cell.length_a   1.000
_cell.length_b   1.000
_cell.length_c   1.000
_cell.angle_alpha   90.00
_cell.angle_beta   90.00
_cell.angle_gamma   90.00
#
_symmetry.space_group_name_H-M   'P 1'
#
loop_
_entity.id
_entity.type
_entity.pdbx_description
1 polymer ?
#
loop_
_entity_poly.entity_id
_entity_poly.type
_entity_poly.pdbx_seq_one_letter_code
_entity_poly.pdbx_strand_id
1 'polypeptide(L)'
;MEANTIFVQIASYRDPQLIPTLEDMLEHADNPENLVVCVCWQHSADDEPIEIFLDKGFLPTRYYEDEEMGYNIIVMEKDGATFKIIDLDYNDTEGACWARYQIQRQYDGEKYTLQLDSHHRFVPEWDTKVIEMLESLRSEECPKPLLTAYIPSFDPENDPGARVQVPWKMDFDRFIPEGAVFFRPSAIDHWKDLDKPMASRFYSAHFCFADGIFCEEVPHDPEYFFHGEEISIAVRAYTWGYDLFHPHRIIAWHEYTRKGRTKIWDDHTTPEKNAGKVKLDWVERNNLCHKRNRILFGMDGEDPSQIDFGRFGFGTVRTVRQYEEHAGISFEHRGVQQATLDRLDPPNNVEYEDEEEWKASFARSNDVHVCVHKDAIEVVDDFDFFFVGAHDENGEEIHRKDLGKEEIYKYLNSPNGFIDYRMIFLSAKRPASYTVWPHSESRGWMEKLDFPLDY
;
A
#
# COMPACT_ATOMS: atom_id res chain seq x y z
N MET A 1 9.63 26.22 25.25
CA MET A 1 9.74 25.02 24.39
C MET A 1 8.84 25.29 23.20
N GLU A 2 9.30 25.06 21.99
CA GLU A 2 8.43 25.10 20.83
C GLU A 2 7.30 24.08 21.03
N ALA A 3 6.05 24.47 20.67
CA ALA A 3 4.91 23.56 20.79
C ALA A 3 5.11 22.36 19.84
N ASN A 4 4.75 21.16 20.28
CA ASN A 4 4.79 19.95 19.47
C ASN A 4 3.56 19.88 18.56
N THR A 5 3.40 20.86 17.67
CA THR A 5 2.28 20.92 16.73
C THR A 5 2.32 19.78 15.71
N ILE A 6 1.16 19.20 15.41
CA ILE A 6 0.99 18.11 14.45
C ILE A 6 0.03 18.56 13.34
N PHE A 7 0.50 18.57 12.10
CA PHE A 7 -0.33 18.70 10.91
C PHE A 7 -0.92 17.36 10.53
N VAL A 8 -2.22 17.15 10.80
CA VAL A 8 -2.91 15.90 10.50
C VAL A 8 -3.58 16.00 9.12
N GLN A 9 -3.26 15.06 8.24
CA GLN A 9 -3.70 15.01 6.86
C GLN A 9 -4.75 13.90 6.66
N ILE A 10 -5.97 14.24 6.24
CA ILE A 10 -7.06 13.27 6.03
C ILE A 10 -7.72 13.51 4.68
N ALA A 11 -7.53 12.58 3.73
CA ALA A 11 -8.31 12.54 2.50
C ALA A 11 -9.58 11.72 2.74
N SER A 12 -10.75 12.34 2.59
CA SER A 12 -12.05 11.70 2.81
C SER A 12 -12.89 11.74 1.54
N TYR A 13 -13.33 10.60 1.06
CA TYR A 13 -14.19 10.47 -0.12
C TYR A 13 -15.49 9.80 0.28
N ARG A 14 -16.56 10.60 0.48
CA ARG A 14 -17.92 10.15 0.84
C ARG A 14 -17.89 9.07 1.94
N ASP A 15 -17.12 9.34 3.00
CA ASP A 15 -16.82 8.35 4.03
C ASP A 15 -17.59 8.61 5.32
N PRO A 16 -18.54 7.77 5.71
CA PRO A 16 -19.32 7.94 6.93
C PRO A 16 -18.47 7.82 8.22
N GLN A 17 -17.23 7.31 8.11
CA GLN A 17 -16.31 7.21 9.25
C GLN A 17 -15.51 8.49 9.50
N LEU A 18 -15.59 9.51 8.65
CA LEU A 18 -14.85 10.77 8.84
C LEU A 18 -15.13 11.38 10.23
N ILE A 19 -16.37 11.71 10.51
CA ILE A 19 -16.73 12.36 11.78
C ILE A 19 -16.39 11.49 12.99
N PRO A 20 -16.73 10.17 13.03
CA PRO A 20 -16.28 9.29 14.11
C PRO A 20 -14.76 9.24 14.29
N THR A 21 -13.99 9.35 13.21
CA THR A 21 -12.52 9.39 13.27
C THR A 21 -12.02 10.68 13.91
N LEU A 22 -12.58 11.83 13.53
CA LEU A 22 -12.20 13.12 14.10
C LEU A 22 -12.56 13.22 15.59
N GLU A 23 -13.74 12.70 15.98
CA GLU A 23 -14.16 12.67 17.41
C GLU A 23 -13.24 11.75 18.23
N ASP A 24 -12.97 10.53 17.77
CA ASP A 24 -12.10 9.57 18.48
C ASP A 24 -10.65 10.07 18.56
N MET A 25 -10.16 10.77 17.51
CA MET A 25 -8.84 11.42 17.52
C MET A 25 -8.73 12.45 18.63
N LEU A 26 -9.71 13.34 18.76
CA LEU A 26 -9.72 14.39 19.79
C LEU A 26 -9.89 13.83 21.18
N GLU A 27 -10.82 12.89 21.36
CA GLU A 27 -11.10 12.26 22.67
C GLU A 27 -9.87 11.57 23.26
N HIS A 28 -8.99 11.03 22.42
CA HIS A 28 -7.82 10.27 22.83
C HIS A 28 -6.50 11.04 22.74
N ALA A 29 -6.50 12.29 22.26
CA ALA A 29 -5.31 13.14 22.27
C ALA A 29 -5.02 13.66 23.69
N ASP A 30 -3.72 13.72 24.03
CA ASP A 30 -3.24 14.32 25.27
C ASP A 30 -3.19 15.86 25.16
N ASN A 31 -2.90 16.38 23.96
CA ASN A 31 -2.75 17.81 23.68
C ASN A 31 -3.53 18.20 22.40
N PRO A 32 -4.85 18.16 22.40
CA PRO A 32 -5.66 18.46 21.23
C PRO A 32 -5.42 19.88 20.67
N GLU A 33 -5.03 20.85 21.50
CA GLU A 33 -4.70 22.21 21.08
C GLU A 33 -3.45 22.31 20.18
N ASN A 34 -2.62 21.27 20.12
CA ASN A 34 -1.49 21.20 19.23
C ASN A 34 -1.83 20.57 17.85
N LEU A 35 -3.09 20.19 17.62
CA LEU A 35 -3.51 19.56 16.39
C LEU A 35 -4.02 20.60 15.38
N VAL A 36 -3.45 20.58 14.17
CA VAL A 36 -3.96 21.26 12.99
C VAL A 36 -4.41 20.19 11.98
N VAL A 37 -5.70 19.93 11.92
CA VAL A 37 -6.26 18.85 11.09
C VAL A 37 -6.75 19.40 9.78
N CYS A 38 -6.15 18.99 8.67
CA CYS A 38 -6.59 19.34 7.33
C CYS A 38 -7.32 18.16 6.67
N VAL A 39 -8.57 18.38 6.31
CA VAL A 39 -9.42 17.36 5.66
C VAL A 39 -9.73 17.79 4.23
N CYS A 40 -9.37 16.97 3.24
CA CYS A 40 -9.95 17.11 1.90
C CYS A 40 -11.27 16.33 1.87
N TRP A 41 -12.36 17.05 2.06
CA TRP A 41 -13.71 16.51 2.17
C TRP A 41 -14.38 16.48 0.79
N GLN A 42 -14.32 15.32 0.16
CA GLN A 42 -14.85 15.04 -1.17
C GLN A 42 -16.25 14.42 -1.00
N HIS A 43 -17.29 15.24 -1.11
CA HIS A 43 -18.65 14.86 -0.73
C HIS A 43 -19.71 15.36 -1.72
N SER A 44 -20.94 15.03 -1.46
CA SER A 44 -22.12 15.65 -2.08
C SER A 44 -22.87 16.46 -1.03
N ALA A 45 -23.13 17.72 -1.29
CA ALA A 45 -23.87 18.58 -0.37
C ALA A 45 -25.29 18.08 -0.07
N ASP A 46 -25.87 17.26 -0.97
CA ASP A 46 -27.19 16.66 -0.79
C ASP A 46 -27.16 15.48 0.19
N ASP A 47 -26.07 14.69 0.21
CA ASP A 47 -25.93 13.49 1.03
C ASP A 47 -25.21 13.79 2.35
N GLU A 48 -24.21 14.69 2.31
CA GLU A 48 -23.35 15.03 3.45
C GLU A 48 -23.29 16.59 3.59
N PRO A 49 -24.30 17.22 4.18
CA PRO A 49 -24.29 18.65 4.39
C PRO A 49 -23.33 19.06 5.52
N ILE A 50 -22.96 20.35 5.58
CA ILE A 50 -22.02 20.90 6.58
C ILE A 50 -22.49 20.67 8.03
N GLU A 51 -23.78 20.48 8.23
CA GLU A 51 -24.40 20.19 9.51
C GLU A 51 -23.79 18.95 10.19
N ILE A 52 -23.24 17.99 9.45
CA ILE A 52 -22.56 16.82 10.05
C ILE A 52 -21.40 17.21 10.97
N PHE A 53 -20.73 18.34 10.68
CA PHE A 53 -19.70 18.92 11.55
C PHE A 53 -20.33 19.79 12.65
N LEU A 54 -21.29 20.64 12.30
CA LEU A 54 -21.91 21.59 13.24
C LEU A 54 -22.62 20.89 14.38
N ASP A 55 -23.37 19.83 14.09
CA ASP A 55 -24.11 19.01 15.08
C ASP A 55 -23.17 18.28 16.07
N LYS A 56 -21.91 18.17 15.71
CA LYS A 56 -20.84 17.59 16.54
C LYS A 56 -19.97 18.63 17.26
N GLY A 57 -20.37 19.91 17.16
CA GLY A 57 -19.71 21.00 17.87
C GLY A 57 -18.43 21.51 17.22
N PHE A 58 -18.20 21.23 15.94
CA PHE A 58 -17.18 21.92 15.18
C PHE A 58 -17.68 23.34 14.86
N LEU A 59 -16.98 24.34 15.31
CA LEU A 59 -17.41 25.74 15.23
C LEU A 59 -16.65 26.45 14.10
N PRO A 60 -17.32 26.86 13.00
CA PRO A 60 -16.69 27.64 11.95
C PRO A 60 -16.20 29.00 12.48
N THR A 61 -14.93 29.30 12.20
CA THR A 61 -14.28 30.55 12.61
C THR A 61 -13.89 31.43 11.44
N ARG A 62 -13.61 30.82 10.28
CA ARG A 62 -13.15 31.51 9.08
C ARG A 62 -13.54 30.75 7.82
N TYR A 63 -13.79 31.51 6.73
CA TYR A 63 -13.97 31.00 5.36
C TYR A 63 -13.02 31.73 4.43
N TYR A 64 -12.37 31.02 3.52
CA TYR A 64 -11.60 31.64 2.43
C TYR A 64 -11.54 30.69 1.23
N GLU A 65 -11.27 31.28 0.06
CA GLU A 65 -11.06 30.53 -1.19
C GLU A 65 -9.56 30.33 -1.43
N ASP A 66 -9.15 29.14 -1.86
CA ASP A 66 -7.84 28.93 -2.45
C ASP A 66 -7.88 29.47 -3.88
N GLU A 67 -7.28 30.66 -4.10
CA GLU A 67 -7.36 31.40 -5.38
C GLU A 67 -6.72 30.61 -6.54
N GLU A 68 -5.76 29.73 -6.28
CA GLU A 68 -5.07 28.93 -7.31
C GLU A 68 -5.96 27.77 -7.78
N MET A 69 -6.66 27.14 -6.87
CA MET A 69 -7.43 25.93 -7.13
C MET A 69 -8.94 26.18 -7.25
N GLY A 70 -9.42 27.31 -6.76
CA GLY A 70 -10.83 27.72 -6.85
C GLY A 70 -11.78 26.92 -5.95
N TYR A 71 -11.27 26.35 -4.84
CA TYR A 71 -12.11 25.67 -3.86
C TYR A 71 -12.16 26.43 -2.51
N ASN A 72 -13.24 26.19 -1.77
CA ASN A 72 -13.43 26.80 -0.47
C ASN A 72 -12.74 26.03 0.64
N ILE A 73 -12.19 26.76 1.62
CA ILE A 73 -11.64 26.22 2.85
C ILE A 73 -12.42 26.79 4.02
N ILE A 74 -12.96 25.91 4.85
CA ILE A 74 -13.68 26.24 6.06
C ILE A 74 -12.75 25.94 7.24
N VAL A 75 -12.40 26.98 8.00
CA VAL A 75 -11.66 26.79 9.24
C VAL A 75 -12.64 26.62 10.39
N MET A 76 -12.48 25.58 11.16
CA MET A 76 -13.30 25.26 12.33
C MET A 76 -12.42 25.03 13.54
N GLU A 77 -13.00 25.16 14.73
CA GLU A 77 -12.37 24.83 16.01
C GLU A 77 -13.22 23.86 16.79
N LYS A 78 -12.58 22.89 17.46
CA LYS A 78 -13.20 21.98 18.42
C LYS A 78 -12.16 21.49 19.42
N ASP A 79 -12.49 21.55 20.71
CA ASP A 79 -11.67 21.07 21.85
C ASP A 79 -10.23 21.62 21.84
N GLY A 80 -10.05 22.86 21.32
CA GLY A 80 -8.74 23.52 21.19
C GLY A 80 -8.01 23.23 19.87
N ALA A 81 -8.39 22.20 19.12
CA ALA A 81 -7.79 21.86 17.83
C ALA A 81 -8.34 22.75 16.70
N THR A 82 -7.51 23.02 15.71
CA THR A 82 -7.88 23.75 14.48
C THR A 82 -8.12 22.76 13.34
N PHE A 83 -9.23 22.94 12.61
CA PHE A 83 -9.60 22.15 11.45
C PHE A 83 -9.62 23.02 10.20
N LYS A 84 -8.96 22.60 9.12
CA LYS A 84 -9.02 23.19 7.79
C LYS A 84 -9.78 22.21 6.90
N ILE A 85 -11.02 22.51 6.53
CA ILE A 85 -11.86 21.63 5.70
C ILE A 85 -11.83 22.17 4.27
N ILE A 86 -11.17 21.44 3.36
CA ILE A 86 -11.24 21.70 1.93
C ILE A 86 -12.55 21.10 1.44
N ASP A 87 -13.50 21.97 1.08
CA ASP A 87 -14.88 21.64 0.73
C ASP A 87 -15.00 21.44 -0.78
N LEU A 88 -15.25 20.20 -1.23
CA LEU A 88 -15.21 19.82 -2.64
C LEU A 88 -16.36 18.88 -3.01
N ASP A 89 -17.02 19.17 -4.15
CA ASP A 89 -17.88 18.18 -4.79
C ASP A 89 -17.04 16.98 -5.26
N TYR A 90 -17.51 15.77 -4.99
CA TYR A 90 -16.80 14.53 -5.30
C TYR A 90 -16.52 14.34 -6.80
N ASN A 91 -17.32 14.97 -7.69
CA ASN A 91 -17.10 14.91 -9.14
C ASN A 91 -15.89 15.74 -9.59
N ASP A 92 -15.52 16.79 -8.82
CA ASP A 92 -14.42 17.69 -9.16
C ASP A 92 -13.05 17.18 -8.67
N THR A 93 -13.00 15.98 -8.10
CA THR A 93 -11.79 15.39 -7.51
C THR A 93 -11.07 14.44 -8.46
N GLU A 94 -9.81 14.10 -8.17
CA GLU A 94 -8.97 13.37 -9.12
C GLU A 94 -8.32 12.10 -8.55
N GLY A 95 -8.61 11.76 -7.29
CA GLY A 95 -8.09 10.57 -6.62
C GLY A 95 -7.40 10.86 -5.30
N ALA A 96 -6.95 9.79 -4.61
CA ALA A 96 -6.41 9.90 -3.26
C ALA A 96 -5.14 10.74 -3.19
N CYS A 97 -4.20 10.58 -4.14
CA CYS A 97 -2.93 11.32 -4.14
C CYS A 97 -3.14 12.79 -4.47
N TRP A 98 -4.08 13.09 -5.38
CA TRP A 98 -4.48 14.46 -5.66
C TRP A 98 -5.06 15.13 -4.40
N ALA A 99 -5.97 14.47 -3.70
CA ALA A 99 -6.56 14.99 -2.47
C ALA A 99 -5.52 15.22 -1.38
N ARG A 100 -4.57 14.29 -1.19
CA ARG A 100 -3.45 14.43 -0.25
C ARG A 100 -2.52 15.57 -0.61
N TYR A 101 -2.29 15.80 -1.91
CA TYR A 101 -1.51 16.97 -2.36
C TYR A 101 -2.23 18.27 -2.03
N GLN A 102 -3.56 18.37 -2.22
CA GLN A 102 -4.31 19.58 -1.81
C GLN A 102 -4.20 19.84 -0.31
N ILE A 103 -4.23 18.79 0.51
CA ILE A 103 -4.01 18.89 1.96
C ILE A 103 -2.61 19.43 2.25
N GLN A 104 -1.58 18.87 1.64
CA GLN A 104 -0.17 19.25 1.90
C GLN A 104 0.13 20.71 1.54
N ARG A 105 -0.61 21.31 0.60
CA ARG A 105 -0.54 22.75 0.29
C ARG A 105 -1.02 23.62 1.44
N GLN A 106 -1.74 23.08 2.43
CA GLN A 106 -2.24 23.80 3.61
C GLN A 106 -1.31 23.67 4.82
N TYR A 107 -0.17 22.98 4.69
CA TYR A 107 0.88 22.93 5.72
C TYR A 107 1.48 24.32 5.94
N ASP A 108 1.66 24.73 7.20
CA ASP A 108 2.10 26.07 7.59
C ASP A 108 3.22 26.05 8.66
N GLY A 109 4.08 25.03 8.58
CA GLY A 109 5.26 24.94 9.43
C GLY A 109 5.04 24.22 10.76
N GLU A 110 4.00 23.42 10.89
CA GLU A 110 3.80 22.53 12.04
C GLU A 110 5.01 21.60 12.21
N LYS A 111 5.39 21.30 13.44
CA LYS A 111 6.62 20.55 13.74
C LYS A 111 6.61 19.13 13.21
N TYR A 112 5.46 18.47 13.30
CA TYR A 112 5.25 17.10 12.82
C TYR A 112 4.11 17.04 11.83
N THR A 113 4.05 15.95 11.07
CA THR A 113 2.89 15.61 10.24
C THR A 113 2.43 14.19 10.47
N LEU A 114 1.12 13.96 10.47
CA LEU A 114 0.47 12.66 10.54
C LEU A 114 -0.48 12.51 9.34
N GLN A 115 -0.20 11.60 8.42
CA GLN A 115 -1.09 11.27 7.32
C GLN A 115 -1.94 10.04 7.68
N LEU A 116 -3.25 10.14 7.45
CA LEU A 116 -4.24 9.11 7.73
C LEU A 116 -5.28 9.02 6.60
N ASP A 117 -5.97 7.87 6.55
CA ASP A 117 -7.28 7.79 5.89
C ASP A 117 -8.40 8.29 6.82
N SER A 118 -9.64 8.39 6.34
CA SER A 118 -10.78 8.95 7.08
C SER A 118 -11.50 7.97 8.03
N HIS A 119 -10.92 6.79 8.31
CA HIS A 119 -11.57 5.70 9.04
C HIS A 119 -10.61 5.01 10.02
N HIS A 120 -10.29 5.75 11.10
CA HIS A 120 -9.38 5.33 12.16
C HIS A 120 -10.02 5.38 13.55
N ARG A 121 -9.39 4.69 14.51
CA ARG A 121 -9.58 4.84 15.96
C ARG A 121 -8.21 4.91 16.63
N PHE A 122 -8.12 5.57 17.77
CA PHE A 122 -6.85 5.91 18.39
C PHE A 122 -6.72 5.29 19.79
N VAL A 123 -5.47 5.08 20.22
CA VAL A 123 -5.19 4.76 21.62
C VAL A 123 -5.17 6.05 22.45
N PRO A 124 -5.45 6.00 23.77
CA PRO A 124 -5.27 7.16 24.63
C PRO A 124 -3.84 7.73 24.54
N GLU A 125 -3.70 9.06 24.54
CA GLU A 125 -2.41 9.80 24.45
C GLU A 125 -1.63 9.46 23.16
N TRP A 126 -2.33 9.21 22.07
CA TRP A 126 -1.72 8.78 20.80
C TRP A 126 -0.70 9.79 20.25
N ASP A 127 -0.98 11.07 20.40
CA ASP A 127 -0.15 12.20 19.94
C ASP A 127 1.20 12.24 20.68
N THR A 128 1.19 12.13 22.01
CA THR A 128 2.39 12.03 22.83
C THR A 128 3.17 10.75 22.49
N LYS A 129 2.49 9.60 22.40
CA LYS A 129 3.13 8.29 22.16
C LYS A 129 3.80 8.21 20.78
N VAL A 130 3.19 8.75 19.72
CA VAL A 130 3.79 8.71 18.38
C VAL A 130 5.00 9.63 18.29
N ILE A 131 4.96 10.81 18.93
CA ILE A 131 6.11 11.72 19.03
C ILE A 131 7.25 11.05 19.79
N GLU A 132 7.00 10.44 20.96
CA GLU A 132 8.03 9.74 21.72
C GLU A 132 8.70 8.63 20.92
N MET A 133 7.91 7.85 20.14
CA MET A 133 8.48 6.82 19.28
C MET A 133 9.37 7.40 18.18
N LEU A 134 8.94 8.45 17.50
CA LEU A 134 9.72 9.11 16.46
C LEU A 134 11.04 9.66 17.04
N GLU A 135 10.96 10.41 18.14
CA GLU A 135 12.13 11.04 18.74
C GLU A 135 13.11 10.04 19.36
N SER A 136 12.63 8.84 19.76
CA SER A 136 13.51 7.76 20.24
C SER A 136 14.46 7.21 19.17
N LEU A 137 14.14 7.43 17.89
CA LEU A 137 14.94 7.03 16.74
C LEU A 137 15.96 8.08 16.31
N ARG A 138 15.67 9.34 16.63
CA ARG A 138 16.47 10.46 16.13
C ARG A 138 17.89 10.45 16.71
N SER A 139 18.87 10.48 15.81
CA SER A 139 20.30 10.51 16.11
C SER A 139 21.06 11.19 14.97
N GLU A 140 22.40 11.28 15.09
CA GLU A 140 23.25 11.77 13.99
C GLU A 140 23.20 10.85 12.77
N GLU A 141 23.05 9.54 12.97
CA GLU A 141 22.92 8.54 11.91
C GLU A 141 21.51 8.47 11.32
N CYS A 142 20.49 8.88 12.08
CA CYS A 142 19.09 8.91 11.68
C CYS A 142 18.47 10.28 11.97
N PRO A 143 18.82 11.31 11.19
CA PRO A 143 18.34 12.68 11.41
C PRO A 143 16.88 12.88 11.01
N LYS A 144 16.35 12.07 10.10
CA LYS A 144 14.98 12.15 9.56
C LYS A 144 14.25 10.81 9.71
N PRO A 145 13.89 10.40 10.94
CA PRO A 145 13.06 9.19 11.14
C PRO A 145 11.64 9.42 10.62
N LEU A 146 11.03 8.36 10.10
CA LEU A 146 9.66 8.34 9.60
C LEU A 146 8.99 7.05 10.07
N LEU A 147 7.84 7.16 10.78
CA LEU A 147 7.03 6.02 11.19
C LEU A 147 5.97 5.74 10.14
N THR A 148 5.87 4.50 9.69
CA THR A 148 4.87 4.07 8.72
C THR A 148 4.58 2.57 8.84
N ALA A 149 3.34 2.16 8.64
CA ALA A 149 2.95 0.75 8.66
C ALA A 149 1.56 0.55 8.05
N TYR A 150 1.24 -0.66 7.65
CA TYR A 150 -0.14 -1.12 7.67
C TYR A 150 -0.50 -1.36 9.15
N ILE A 151 -1.29 -0.45 9.73
CA ILE A 151 -1.64 -0.52 11.15
C ILE A 151 -2.76 -1.54 11.41
N PRO A 152 -2.89 -2.04 12.67
CA PRO A 152 -3.88 -3.07 12.98
C PRO A 152 -5.31 -2.65 12.67
N SER A 153 -6.15 -3.64 12.38
CA SER A 153 -7.55 -3.42 11.98
C SER A 153 -8.51 -3.26 13.16
N PHE A 154 -9.61 -2.56 12.89
CA PHE A 154 -10.84 -2.62 13.69
C PHE A 154 -12.06 -2.80 12.77
N ASP A 155 -13.21 -3.13 13.35
CA ASP A 155 -14.50 -3.21 12.67
C ASP A 155 -15.46 -2.21 13.34
N PRO A 156 -15.95 -1.18 12.61
CA PRO A 156 -16.87 -0.19 13.15
C PRO A 156 -18.18 -0.78 13.71
N GLU A 157 -18.64 -1.93 13.18
CA GLU A 157 -19.86 -2.61 13.65
C GLU A 157 -19.63 -3.33 15.01
N ASN A 158 -18.38 -3.56 15.40
CA ASN A 158 -18.01 -4.23 16.64
C ASN A 158 -16.83 -3.53 17.34
N ASP A 159 -16.85 -2.22 17.40
CA ASP A 159 -15.85 -1.41 18.10
C ASP A 159 -16.24 -1.21 19.58
N PRO A 160 -15.35 -1.37 20.58
CA PRO A 160 -13.92 -1.72 20.46
C PRO A 160 -13.62 -3.24 20.45
N GLY A 161 -14.64 -4.10 20.43
CA GLY A 161 -14.47 -5.56 20.57
C GLY A 161 -13.62 -6.24 19.50
N ALA A 162 -13.63 -5.69 18.26
CA ALA A 162 -12.88 -6.22 17.11
C ALA A 162 -11.55 -5.48 16.85
N ARG A 163 -11.05 -4.66 17.78
CA ARG A 163 -9.73 -4.02 17.64
C ARG A 163 -8.62 -5.06 17.80
N VAL A 164 -7.79 -5.24 16.77
CA VAL A 164 -6.61 -6.12 16.83
C VAL A 164 -5.59 -5.56 17.80
N GLN A 165 -5.10 -6.39 18.74
CA GLN A 165 -4.25 -5.98 19.86
C GLN A 165 -2.75 -6.26 19.64
N VAL A 166 -2.33 -6.42 18.39
CA VAL A 166 -0.93 -6.65 17.99
C VAL A 166 -0.56 -5.61 16.94
N PRO A 167 0.56 -4.88 17.08
CA PRO A 167 1.01 -3.97 16.03
C PRO A 167 1.38 -4.75 14.76
N TRP A 168 1.16 -4.14 13.61
CA TRP A 168 1.46 -4.73 12.31
C TRP A 168 2.61 -3.98 11.64
N LYS A 169 3.29 -4.68 10.74
CA LYS A 169 4.27 -4.17 9.80
C LYS A 169 3.80 -4.40 8.36
N MET A 170 4.51 -3.84 7.43
CA MET A 170 4.24 -3.91 6.00
C MET A 170 5.32 -4.73 5.30
N ASP A 171 4.93 -5.82 4.65
CA ASP A 171 5.82 -6.71 3.92
C ASP A 171 5.55 -6.66 2.41
N PHE A 172 6.55 -7.01 1.62
CA PHE A 172 6.41 -7.21 0.19
C PHE A 172 5.39 -8.33 -0.10
N ASP A 173 4.50 -8.08 -1.07
CA ASP A 173 3.61 -9.10 -1.61
C ASP A 173 4.04 -9.48 -3.04
N ARG A 174 3.98 -8.54 -3.99
CA ARG A 174 4.36 -8.78 -5.38
C ARG A 174 4.52 -7.50 -6.19
N PHE A 175 5.24 -7.60 -7.30
CA PHE A 175 5.07 -6.67 -8.41
C PHE A 175 3.83 -7.06 -9.21
N ILE A 176 3.03 -6.08 -9.60
CA ILE A 176 1.92 -6.30 -10.53
C ILE A 176 2.37 -6.02 -11.98
N PRO A 177 1.71 -6.62 -13.00
CA PRO A 177 2.06 -6.43 -14.41
C PRO A 177 2.10 -4.97 -14.85
N GLU A 178 1.25 -4.13 -14.26
CA GLU A 178 1.14 -2.71 -14.57
C GLU A 178 2.31 -1.86 -14.03
N GLY A 179 3.18 -2.44 -13.17
CA GLY A 179 4.42 -1.82 -12.71
C GLY A 179 4.37 -1.21 -11.32
N ALA A 180 3.36 -1.49 -10.51
CA ALA A 180 3.35 -1.13 -9.09
C ALA A 180 3.80 -2.31 -8.20
N VAL A 181 4.15 -2.01 -6.96
CA VAL A 181 4.43 -3.00 -5.92
C VAL A 181 3.23 -3.06 -4.98
N PHE A 182 2.79 -4.28 -4.65
CA PHE A 182 1.77 -4.53 -3.65
C PHE A 182 2.39 -5.04 -2.37
N PHE A 183 1.75 -4.70 -1.27
CA PHE A 183 2.19 -5.02 0.07
C PHE A 183 1.10 -5.75 0.84
N ARG A 184 1.50 -6.39 1.93
CA ARG A 184 0.59 -7.08 2.85
C ARG A 184 0.94 -6.79 4.30
N PRO A 185 -0.04 -6.72 5.20
CA PRO A 185 0.23 -6.63 6.63
C PRO A 185 0.75 -7.96 7.18
N SER A 186 1.59 -7.87 8.21
CA SER A 186 1.90 -8.99 9.10
C SER A 186 2.06 -8.50 10.53
N ALA A 187 1.77 -9.38 11.49
CA ALA A 187 1.92 -9.07 12.91
C ALA A 187 3.42 -8.96 13.30
N ILE A 188 3.71 -8.09 14.27
CA ILE A 188 4.99 -8.03 14.95
C ILE A 188 4.86 -8.86 16.21
N ASP A 189 5.06 -10.19 16.11
CA ASP A 189 4.74 -11.14 17.21
C ASP A 189 5.53 -10.90 18.49
N HIS A 190 6.76 -10.37 18.38
CA HIS A 190 7.65 -10.08 19.52
C HIS A 190 7.65 -8.60 19.94
N TRP A 191 6.62 -7.84 19.59
CA TRP A 191 6.55 -6.38 19.80
C TRP A 191 6.76 -5.95 21.27
N LYS A 192 6.39 -6.80 22.22
CA LYS A 192 6.54 -6.51 23.67
C LYS A 192 8.00 -6.50 24.15
N ASP A 193 8.88 -7.13 23.37
CA ASP A 193 10.31 -7.22 23.65
C ASP A 193 11.10 -6.08 22.98
N LEU A 194 10.41 -5.25 22.19
CA LEU A 194 11.04 -4.13 21.47
C LEU A 194 10.98 -2.85 22.29
N ASP A 195 12.14 -2.21 22.41
CA ASP A 195 12.26 -0.88 23.04
C ASP A 195 12.08 0.27 22.03
N LYS A 196 12.22 0.00 20.73
CA LYS A 196 12.17 0.97 19.64
C LYS A 196 11.41 0.44 18.41
N PRO A 197 10.91 1.31 17.54
CA PRO A 197 10.37 0.95 16.23
C PRO A 197 11.35 0.12 15.39
N MET A 198 10.81 -0.77 14.54
CA MET A 198 11.59 -1.63 13.64
C MET A 198 11.87 -0.92 12.31
N ALA A 199 13.03 -1.16 11.71
CA ALA A 199 13.31 -0.64 10.36
C ALA A 199 12.29 -1.16 9.34
N SER A 200 11.87 -0.29 8.43
CA SER A 200 10.93 -0.58 7.35
C SER A 200 11.57 -0.42 5.97
N ARG A 201 11.15 -1.26 5.02
CA ARG A 201 11.48 -1.10 3.60
C ARG A 201 10.51 -0.19 2.86
N PHE A 202 9.27 -0.16 3.29
CA PHE A 202 8.15 0.35 2.50
C PHE A 202 7.36 1.41 3.27
N TYR A 203 6.62 2.21 2.53
CA TYR A 203 5.78 3.30 3.02
C TYR A 203 4.32 2.93 2.86
N SER A 204 3.51 3.21 3.87
CA SER A 204 2.07 3.08 3.87
C SER A 204 1.38 4.43 3.72
N ALA A 205 0.46 4.52 2.80
CA ALA A 205 -0.29 5.74 2.54
C ALA A 205 -1.41 6.03 3.56
N HIS A 206 -1.84 5.04 4.34
CA HIS A 206 -2.88 5.25 5.37
C HIS A 206 -2.33 5.52 6.78
N PHE A 207 -1.01 5.41 6.99
CA PHE A 207 -0.35 5.81 8.23
C PHE A 207 1.09 6.23 7.98
N CYS A 208 1.37 7.51 8.16
CA CYS A 208 2.71 8.06 8.13
C CYS A 208 2.85 9.18 9.15
N PHE A 209 3.88 9.12 10.02
CA PHE A 209 4.22 10.17 10.96
C PHE A 209 5.69 10.56 10.81
N ALA A 210 5.98 11.84 10.58
CA ALA A 210 7.30 12.37 10.33
C ALA A 210 7.44 13.83 10.78
N ASP A 211 8.61 14.44 10.56
CA ASP A 211 8.76 15.90 10.64
C ASP A 211 7.81 16.58 9.65
N GLY A 212 7.23 17.73 10.04
CA GLY A 212 6.26 18.46 9.22
C GLY A 212 6.78 18.85 7.84
N ILE A 213 8.08 19.14 7.72
CA ILE A 213 8.74 19.47 6.45
C ILE A 213 8.64 18.36 5.40
N PHE A 214 8.28 17.12 5.80
CA PHE A 214 8.00 16.02 4.88
C PHE A 214 6.91 16.39 3.86
N CYS A 215 5.94 17.22 4.24
CA CYS A 215 4.89 17.72 3.33
C CYS A 215 5.45 18.49 2.13
N GLU A 216 6.61 19.15 2.30
CA GLU A 216 7.26 19.94 1.25
C GLU A 216 8.34 19.17 0.49
N GLU A 217 9.14 18.35 1.22
CA GLU A 217 10.25 17.60 0.64
C GLU A 217 9.76 16.38 -0.16
N VAL A 218 8.69 15.72 0.29
CA VAL A 218 8.15 14.51 -0.35
C VAL A 218 6.64 14.63 -0.53
N PRO A 219 6.15 15.66 -1.24
CA PRO A 219 4.72 15.84 -1.44
C PRO A 219 4.13 14.69 -2.28
N HIS A 220 2.85 14.38 -2.07
CA HIS A 220 2.12 13.49 -2.97
C HIS A 220 2.12 14.05 -4.39
N ASP A 221 2.36 13.19 -5.36
CA ASP A 221 2.24 13.55 -6.78
C ASP A 221 0.77 13.45 -7.20
N PRO A 222 0.11 14.57 -7.55
CA PRO A 222 -1.32 14.58 -7.85
C PRO A 222 -1.71 13.79 -9.11
N GLU A 223 -0.74 13.46 -9.97
CA GLU A 223 -0.95 12.64 -11.16
C GLU A 223 -1.04 11.14 -10.84
N TYR A 224 -0.72 10.72 -9.60
CA TYR A 224 -1.00 9.36 -9.16
C TYR A 224 -2.46 9.25 -8.72
N PHE A 225 -3.14 8.22 -9.23
CA PHE A 225 -4.53 7.97 -8.86
C PHE A 225 -4.66 7.18 -7.57
N PHE A 226 -4.00 6.02 -7.50
CA PHE A 226 -4.05 5.12 -6.35
C PHE A 226 -2.79 4.24 -6.24
N HIS A 227 -2.70 3.11 -6.98
CA HIS A 227 -1.59 2.18 -6.89
C HIS A 227 -0.29 2.76 -7.45
N GLY A 228 0.84 2.44 -6.81
CA GLY A 228 2.16 2.95 -7.15
C GLY A 228 2.61 4.12 -6.30
N GLU A 229 1.69 4.79 -5.59
CA GLU A 229 2.05 5.89 -4.69
C GLU A 229 2.94 5.43 -3.54
N GLU A 230 2.59 4.34 -2.85
CA GLU A 230 3.31 3.86 -1.67
C GLU A 230 4.78 3.56 -1.99
N ILE A 231 5.03 2.85 -3.09
CA ILE A 231 6.42 2.59 -3.50
C ILE A 231 7.13 3.86 -3.99
N SER A 232 6.44 4.76 -4.69
CA SER A 232 7.07 6.00 -5.14
C SER A 232 7.46 6.89 -3.97
N ILE A 233 6.60 7.01 -2.95
CA ILE A 233 6.89 7.79 -1.74
C ILE A 233 7.98 7.12 -0.91
N ALA A 234 7.99 5.79 -0.77
CA ALA A 234 9.05 5.07 -0.06
C ALA A 234 10.43 5.39 -0.65
N VAL A 235 10.58 5.31 -1.98
CA VAL A 235 11.85 5.61 -2.65
C VAL A 235 12.19 7.10 -2.55
N ARG A 236 11.23 7.97 -2.76
CA ARG A 236 11.43 9.41 -2.66
C ARG A 236 11.84 9.82 -1.25
N ALA A 237 11.14 9.34 -0.23
CA ALA A 237 11.50 9.58 1.17
C ALA A 237 12.94 9.11 1.46
N TYR A 238 13.28 7.89 1.08
CA TYR A 238 14.62 7.34 1.28
C TYR A 238 15.69 8.18 0.58
N THR A 239 15.44 8.59 -0.66
CA THR A 239 16.39 9.42 -1.43
C THR A 239 16.51 10.84 -0.90
N TRP A 240 15.51 11.35 -0.16
CA TRP A 240 15.54 12.61 0.59
C TRP A 240 16.20 12.47 1.97
N GLY A 241 16.67 11.27 2.35
CA GLY A 241 17.38 10.98 3.58
C GLY A 241 16.51 10.58 4.76
N TYR A 242 15.23 10.26 4.53
CA TYR A 242 14.38 9.68 5.56
C TYR A 242 14.69 8.20 5.77
N ASP A 243 14.68 7.77 7.04
CA ASP A 243 14.77 6.37 7.42
C ASP A 243 13.38 5.90 7.90
N LEU A 244 12.86 4.85 7.28
CA LEU A 244 11.51 4.35 7.50
C LEU A 244 11.48 3.30 8.62
N PHE A 245 10.48 3.39 9.49
CA PHE A 245 10.31 2.47 10.61
C PHE A 245 8.84 2.09 10.81
N HIS A 246 8.62 0.86 11.28
CA HIS A 246 7.31 0.39 11.74
C HIS A 246 7.14 0.67 13.23
N PRO A 247 6.06 1.32 13.67
CA PRO A 247 5.72 1.46 15.08
C PRO A 247 5.68 0.09 15.77
N HIS A 248 6.41 -0.07 16.89
CA HIS A 248 6.39 -1.31 17.67
C HIS A 248 5.25 -1.34 18.69
N ARG A 249 4.48 -0.26 18.81
CA ARG A 249 3.28 -0.14 19.65
C ARG A 249 2.12 0.33 18.82
N ILE A 250 0.91 -0.05 19.22
CA ILE A 250 -0.31 0.41 18.55
C ILE A 250 -0.50 1.90 18.89
N ILE A 251 -0.73 2.70 17.86
CA ILE A 251 -1.09 4.13 17.94
C ILE A 251 -2.53 4.32 17.52
N ALA A 252 -2.95 3.62 16.48
CA ALA A 252 -4.28 3.70 15.92
C ALA A 252 -4.68 2.36 15.28
N TRP A 253 -5.96 2.24 14.95
CA TRP A 253 -6.53 1.15 14.16
C TRP A 253 -7.14 1.71 12.89
N HIS A 254 -7.11 0.91 11.81
CA HIS A 254 -7.64 1.25 10.50
C HIS A 254 -8.76 0.28 10.08
N GLU A 255 -9.78 0.78 9.39
CA GLU A 255 -10.87 -0.04 8.85
C GLU A 255 -10.53 -0.48 7.42
N TYR A 256 -10.37 -1.79 7.18
CA TYR A 256 -9.96 -2.36 5.89
C TYR A 256 -11.11 -2.92 5.06
N THR A 257 -12.30 -3.14 5.64
CA THR A 257 -13.36 -3.89 4.99
C THR A 257 -13.97 -3.13 3.81
N ARG A 258 -13.89 -1.78 3.84
CA ARG A 258 -14.53 -0.89 2.86
C ARG A 258 -16.04 -1.12 2.70
N LYS A 259 -16.66 -1.81 3.66
CA LYS A 259 -18.08 -2.14 3.65
C LYS A 259 -18.92 -0.88 3.85
N GLY A 260 -19.90 -0.68 2.97
CA GLY A 260 -20.80 0.47 3.05
C GLY A 260 -20.20 1.82 2.66
N ARG A 261 -18.96 1.87 2.17
CA ARG A 261 -18.32 3.10 1.67
C ARG A 261 -18.36 3.16 0.15
N THR A 262 -18.74 4.31 -0.39
CA THR A 262 -18.61 4.65 -1.80
C THR A 262 -17.11 4.92 -2.11
N LYS A 263 -16.63 4.47 -3.26
CA LYS A 263 -15.26 4.67 -3.71
C LYS A 263 -15.29 5.53 -4.96
N ILE A 264 -14.23 6.25 -5.22
CA ILE A 264 -14.11 7.11 -6.39
C ILE A 264 -14.37 6.37 -7.71
N TRP A 265 -14.00 5.10 -7.82
CA TRP A 265 -14.29 4.29 -9.01
C TRP A 265 -15.75 3.83 -9.15
N ASP A 266 -16.56 3.99 -8.11
CA ASP A 266 -18.01 3.77 -8.19
C ASP A 266 -18.71 4.98 -8.83
N ASP A 267 -18.14 6.19 -8.68
CA ASP A 267 -18.68 7.46 -9.18
C ASP A 267 -18.00 7.94 -10.49
N HIS A 268 -16.65 7.83 -10.57
CA HIS A 268 -15.89 8.30 -11.74
C HIS A 268 -15.86 7.25 -12.86
N THR A 269 -17.04 6.88 -13.34
CA THR A 269 -17.23 5.85 -14.37
C THR A 269 -17.21 6.45 -15.77
N THR A 270 -17.05 5.58 -16.80
CA THR A 270 -17.14 6.00 -18.21
C THR A 270 -18.49 6.66 -18.56
N PRO A 271 -19.65 6.20 -18.06
CA PRO A 271 -20.92 6.92 -18.25
C PRO A 271 -20.91 8.34 -17.68
N GLU A 272 -20.40 8.55 -16.47
CA GLU A 272 -20.34 9.87 -15.83
C GLU A 272 -19.37 10.82 -16.58
N LYS A 273 -18.26 10.30 -17.09
CA LYS A 273 -17.36 11.05 -18.00
C LYS A 273 -18.08 11.46 -19.27
N ASN A 274 -18.80 10.54 -19.91
CA ASN A 274 -19.56 10.85 -21.14
C ASN A 274 -20.68 11.84 -20.91
N ALA A 275 -21.21 11.91 -19.69
CA ALA A 275 -22.17 12.92 -19.26
C ALA A 275 -21.54 14.27 -18.93
N GLY A 276 -20.20 14.37 -18.98
CA GLY A 276 -19.44 15.60 -18.67
C GLY A 276 -19.33 15.94 -17.18
N LYS A 277 -19.62 15.00 -16.29
CA LYS A 277 -19.53 15.21 -14.84
C LYS A 277 -18.11 15.08 -14.31
N VAL A 278 -17.30 14.20 -14.92
CA VAL A 278 -15.90 14.01 -14.55
C VAL A 278 -15.00 14.15 -15.78
N LYS A 279 -13.76 14.62 -15.60
CA LYS A 279 -12.81 14.86 -16.69
C LYS A 279 -12.31 13.55 -17.31
N LEU A 280 -11.90 12.60 -16.48
CA LEU A 280 -11.41 11.28 -16.82
C LEU A 280 -12.13 10.24 -15.98
N ASP A 281 -12.38 9.08 -16.56
CA ASP A 281 -12.85 7.96 -15.75
C ASP A 281 -11.71 7.31 -14.94
N TRP A 282 -12.07 6.51 -13.96
CA TRP A 282 -11.08 5.90 -13.06
C TRP A 282 -10.10 4.97 -13.77
N VAL A 283 -10.51 4.31 -14.87
CA VAL A 283 -9.64 3.41 -15.63
C VAL A 283 -8.56 4.20 -16.35
N GLU A 284 -8.91 5.34 -16.96
CA GLU A 284 -7.95 6.22 -17.61
C GLU A 284 -6.94 6.78 -16.60
N ARG A 285 -7.42 7.26 -15.45
CA ARG A 285 -6.54 7.75 -14.38
C ARG A 285 -5.60 6.67 -13.87
N ASN A 286 -6.11 5.46 -13.66
CA ASN A 286 -5.32 4.32 -13.19
C ASN A 286 -4.24 3.93 -14.20
N ASN A 287 -4.56 3.91 -15.49
CA ASN A 287 -3.59 3.62 -16.55
C ASN A 287 -2.49 4.69 -16.66
N LEU A 288 -2.85 5.97 -16.53
CA LEU A 288 -1.88 7.07 -16.49
C LEU A 288 -0.97 6.98 -15.27
N CYS A 289 -1.53 6.69 -14.12
CA CYS A 289 -0.81 6.48 -12.86
C CYS A 289 0.24 5.35 -12.99
N HIS A 290 -0.16 4.18 -13.49
CA HIS A 290 0.75 3.06 -13.69
C HIS A 290 1.86 3.38 -14.71
N LYS A 291 1.53 4.06 -15.80
CA LYS A 291 2.53 4.52 -16.78
C LYS A 291 3.52 5.49 -16.15
N ARG A 292 3.03 6.46 -15.38
CA ARG A 292 3.86 7.43 -14.66
C ARG A 292 4.82 6.73 -13.69
N ASN A 293 4.33 5.71 -12.99
CA ASN A 293 5.16 4.90 -12.08
C ASN A 293 6.27 4.14 -12.83
N ARG A 294 5.95 3.50 -14.00
CA ARG A 294 6.97 2.84 -14.82
C ARG A 294 8.02 3.83 -15.34
N ILE A 295 7.62 5.01 -15.77
CA ILE A 295 8.54 6.05 -16.23
C ILE A 295 9.45 6.49 -15.08
N LEU A 296 8.89 6.76 -13.89
CA LEU A 296 9.67 7.20 -12.72
C LEU A 296 10.81 6.22 -12.38
N PHE A 297 10.54 4.91 -12.49
CA PHE A 297 11.49 3.85 -12.16
C PHE A 297 12.24 3.24 -13.36
N GLY A 298 12.02 3.73 -14.58
CA GLY A 298 12.63 3.19 -15.80
C GLY A 298 12.23 1.74 -16.09
N MET A 299 11.03 1.32 -15.66
CA MET A 299 10.55 -0.06 -15.84
C MET A 299 10.11 -0.29 -17.29
N ASP A 300 10.24 -1.54 -17.77
CA ASP A 300 9.81 -1.97 -19.13
C ASP A 300 10.45 -1.16 -20.26
N GLY A 301 11.64 -0.61 -20.05
CA GLY A 301 12.34 0.22 -21.02
C GLY A 301 11.77 1.64 -21.17
N GLU A 302 10.90 2.07 -20.29
CA GLU A 302 10.47 3.48 -20.23
C GLU A 302 11.64 4.36 -19.80
N ASP A 303 11.77 5.53 -20.48
CA ASP A 303 12.83 6.49 -20.18
C ASP A 303 12.33 7.51 -19.13
N PRO A 304 12.96 7.60 -17.94
CA PRO A 304 12.59 8.60 -16.93
C PRO A 304 12.65 10.06 -17.41
N SER A 305 13.43 10.35 -18.47
CA SER A 305 13.50 11.70 -19.04
C SER A 305 12.26 12.13 -19.84
N GLN A 306 11.30 11.23 -20.08
CA GLN A 306 10.04 11.57 -20.75
C GLN A 306 9.15 12.53 -19.95
N ILE A 307 9.32 12.57 -18.62
CA ILE A 307 8.55 13.44 -17.73
C ILE A 307 9.52 14.22 -16.85
N ASP A 308 9.33 15.53 -16.79
CA ASP A 308 9.94 16.31 -15.72
C ASP A 308 9.09 16.17 -14.45
N PHE A 309 9.56 15.35 -13.52
CA PHE A 309 8.88 15.14 -12.23
C PHE A 309 9.03 16.34 -11.28
N GLY A 310 9.99 17.25 -11.52
CA GLY A 310 10.21 18.42 -10.67
C GLY A 310 10.29 18.05 -9.19
N ARG A 311 9.44 18.65 -8.36
CA ARG A 311 9.35 18.38 -6.91
C ARG A 311 8.83 16.98 -6.55
N PHE A 312 8.29 16.25 -7.50
CA PHE A 312 7.80 14.88 -7.33
C PHE A 312 8.84 13.82 -7.73
N GLY A 313 10.04 14.23 -8.09
CA GLY A 313 11.18 13.35 -8.39
C GLY A 313 11.90 12.87 -7.13
N PHE A 314 13.01 12.17 -7.36
CA PHE A 314 13.86 11.66 -6.29
C PHE A 314 14.67 12.76 -5.60
N GLY A 315 14.99 12.56 -4.32
CA GLY A 315 15.95 13.34 -3.59
C GLY A 315 17.39 13.07 -4.05
N THR A 316 18.35 13.76 -3.41
CA THR A 316 19.78 13.69 -3.79
C THR A 316 20.68 13.19 -2.65
N VAL A 317 20.12 12.84 -1.49
CA VAL A 317 20.88 12.35 -0.33
C VAL A 317 21.31 10.90 -0.54
N ARG A 318 20.43 10.08 -1.11
CA ARG A 318 20.67 8.68 -1.47
C ARG A 318 20.18 8.41 -2.88
N THR A 319 20.70 7.36 -3.53
CA THR A 319 20.29 6.95 -4.87
C THR A 319 19.15 5.92 -4.84
N VAL A 320 18.46 5.76 -5.97
CA VAL A 320 17.47 4.69 -6.15
C VAL A 320 18.11 3.31 -5.97
N ARG A 321 19.35 3.13 -6.48
CA ARG A 321 20.11 1.88 -6.29
C ARG A 321 20.32 1.55 -4.81
N GLN A 322 20.68 2.54 -3.99
CA GLN A 322 20.80 2.34 -2.55
C GLN A 322 19.46 1.95 -1.89
N TYR A 323 18.35 2.47 -2.41
CA TYR A 323 17.03 2.00 -1.95
C TYR A 323 16.75 0.55 -2.37
N GLU A 324 17.05 0.17 -3.61
CA GLU A 324 16.89 -1.22 -4.08
C GLU A 324 17.71 -2.19 -3.23
N GLU A 325 18.93 -1.82 -2.84
CA GLU A 325 19.79 -2.60 -1.93
C GLU A 325 19.18 -2.68 -0.52
N HIS A 326 18.70 -1.56 0.02
CA HIS A 326 18.03 -1.51 1.32
C HIS A 326 16.74 -2.35 1.34
N ALA A 327 15.92 -2.22 0.32
CA ALA A 327 14.63 -2.89 0.25
C ALA A 327 14.72 -4.33 -0.27
N GLY A 328 15.83 -4.71 -0.91
CA GLY A 328 16.00 -6.01 -1.54
C GLY A 328 15.04 -6.23 -2.70
N ILE A 329 14.85 -5.20 -3.53
CA ILE A 329 14.02 -5.26 -4.74
C ILE A 329 14.76 -4.69 -5.94
N SER A 330 14.29 -4.99 -7.14
CA SER A 330 14.77 -4.38 -8.38
C SER A 330 13.61 -3.92 -9.24
N PHE A 331 13.57 -2.65 -9.58
CA PHE A 331 12.53 -2.09 -10.46
C PHE A 331 12.71 -2.56 -11.91
N GLU A 332 13.95 -2.53 -12.42
CA GLU A 332 14.27 -2.97 -13.78
C GLU A 332 13.82 -4.41 -14.04
N HIS A 333 14.06 -5.29 -13.06
CA HIS A 333 13.78 -6.72 -13.20
C HIS A 333 12.46 -7.16 -12.58
N ARG A 334 11.74 -6.26 -11.88
CA ARG A 334 10.59 -6.58 -11.04
C ARG A 334 10.88 -7.75 -10.11
N GLY A 335 12.08 -7.72 -9.56
CA GLY A 335 12.65 -8.79 -8.74
C GLY A 335 12.62 -8.47 -7.26
N VAL A 336 12.67 -9.51 -6.44
CA VAL A 336 12.74 -9.41 -4.98
C VAL A 336 13.73 -10.43 -4.42
N GLN A 337 14.55 -10.03 -3.47
CA GLN A 337 15.51 -10.91 -2.81
C GLN A 337 14.84 -11.82 -1.78
N GLN A 338 15.42 -13.00 -1.55
CA GLN A 338 14.88 -13.99 -0.63
C GLN A 338 14.71 -13.44 0.80
N ALA A 339 15.67 -12.67 1.30
CA ALA A 339 15.59 -12.07 2.63
C ALA A 339 14.35 -11.15 2.79
N THR A 340 13.97 -10.43 1.74
CA THR A 340 12.74 -9.61 1.72
C THR A 340 11.48 -10.48 1.70
N LEU A 341 11.48 -11.58 0.93
CA LEU A 341 10.39 -12.58 0.94
C LEU A 341 10.25 -13.25 2.30
N ASP A 342 11.36 -13.54 2.97
CA ASP A 342 11.42 -14.13 4.31
C ASP A 342 11.08 -13.11 5.42
N ARG A 343 10.81 -11.86 5.05
CA ARG A 343 10.41 -10.76 5.95
C ARG A 343 11.46 -10.41 7.00
N LEU A 344 12.74 -10.64 6.67
CA LEU A 344 13.85 -10.23 7.52
C LEU A 344 13.94 -8.70 7.55
N ASP A 345 14.50 -8.15 8.63
CA ASP A 345 14.63 -6.69 8.76
C ASP A 345 15.62 -6.11 7.74
N PRO A 346 15.35 -4.90 7.17
CA PRO A 346 16.28 -4.23 6.29
C PRO A 346 17.48 -3.63 7.06
N PRO A 347 18.62 -3.38 6.39
CA PRO A 347 18.90 -3.76 5.01
C PRO A 347 19.20 -5.25 4.84
N ASN A 348 19.09 -5.74 3.59
CA ASN A 348 19.59 -7.07 3.31
C ASN A 348 21.13 -7.04 3.32
N ASN A 349 21.73 -7.58 4.37
CA ASN A 349 23.20 -7.58 4.57
C ASN A 349 23.87 -8.62 3.69
N VAL A 350 23.81 -8.44 2.37
CA VAL A 350 24.49 -9.29 1.39
C VAL A 350 25.33 -8.39 0.49
N GLU A 351 26.62 -8.66 0.44
CA GLU A 351 27.54 -8.04 -0.52
C GLU A 351 27.57 -8.90 -1.79
N TYR A 352 27.53 -8.25 -2.96
CA TYR A 352 27.60 -8.89 -4.27
C TYR A 352 28.94 -8.56 -4.91
N GLU A 353 29.57 -9.57 -5.54
CA GLU A 353 30.88 -9.37 -6.19
C GLU A 353 30.76 -8.49 -7.44
N ASP A 354 29.65 -8.61 -8.16
CA ASP A 354 29.37 -7.83 -9.37
C ASP A 354 27.86 -7.68 -9.65
N GLU A 355 27.54 -6.97 -10.72
CA GLU A 355 26.15 -6.69 -11.15
C GLU A 355 25.40 -7.95 -11.61
N GLU A 356 26.10 -8.97 -12.13
CA GLU A 356 25.46 -10.20 -12.56
C GLU A 356 25.04 -11.06 -11.36
N GLU A 357 25.84 -11.08 -10.30
CA GLU A 357 25.47 -11.73 -9.04
C GLU A 357 24.27 -11.01 -8.39
N TRP A 358 24.29 -9.67 -8.38
CA TRP A 358 23.15 -8.86 -7.94
C TRP A 358 21.87 -9.24 -8.71
N LYS A 359 21.89 -9.25 -10.04
CA LYS A 359 20.75 -9.62 -10.87
C LYS A 359 20.27 -11.04 -10.66
N ALA A 360 21.20 -11.98 -10.43
CA ALA A 360 20.88 -13.38 -10.17
C ALA A 360 20.25 -13.61 -8.79
N SER A 361 20.42 -12.68 -7.84
CA SER A 361 19.85 -12.78 -6.49
C SER A 361 18.35 -12.60 -6.42
N PHE A 362 17.72 -12.06 -7.48
CA PHE A 362 16.29 -11.73 -7.48
C PHE A 362 15.41 -12.88 -7.89
N ALA A 363 14.47 -13.26 -7.04
CA ALA A 363 13.27 -13.99 -7.43
C ALA A 363 12.37 -13.09 -8.29
N ARG A 364 11.79 -13.67 -9.35
CA ARG A 364 10.88 -13.00 -10.30
C ARG A 364 9.59 -13.77 -10.39
N SER A 365 8.53 -13.11 -10.81
CA SER A 365 7.27 -13.77 -11.08
C SER A 365 7.41 -14.67 -12.31
N ASN A 366 7.12 -15.95 -12.12
CA ASN A 366 6.99 -16.94 -13.17
C ASN A 366 5.51 -17.28 -13.34
N ASP A 367 5.07 -17.47 -14.58
CA ASP A 367 3.71 -17.82 -14.95
C ASP A 367 3.74 -19.06 -15.82
N VAL A 368 3.47 -20.20 -15.22
CA VAL A 368 3.47 -21.50 -15.91
C VAL A 368 2.03 -21.89 -16.26
N HIS A 369 1.75 -21.98 -17.54
CA HIS A 369 0.48 -22.49 -18.04
C HIS A 369 0.46 -24.01 -17.99
N VAL A 370 -0.21 -24.57 -16.99
CA VAL A 370 -0.43 -26.03 -16.85
C VAL A 370 -1.63 -26.39 -17.72
N CYS A 371 -1.39 -27.15 -18.78
CA CYS A 371 -2.41 -27.58 -19.72
C CYS A 371 -2.22 -29.06 -20.06
N VAL A 372 -3.08 -29.93 -19.53
CA VAL A 372 -3.00 -31.38 -19.70
C VAL A 372 -4.28 -31.90 -20.32
N HIS A 373 -4.19 -32.58 -21.46
CA HIS A 373 -5.34 -33.24 -22.09
C HIS A 373 -5.86 -34.36 -21.18
N LYS A 374 -7.17 -34.41 -20.92
CA LYS A 374 -7.78 -35.38 -20.00
C LYS A 374 -7.55 -36.83 -20.42
N ASP A 375 -7.46 -37.09 -21.74
CA ASP A 375 -7.19 -38.43 -22.26
C ASP A 375 -5.78 -38.95 -21.93
N ALA A 376 -4.88 -38.07 -21.51
CA ALA A 376 -3.55 -38.46 -21.02
C ALA A 376 -3.57 -38.98 -19.58
N ILE A 377 -4.72 -38.89 -18.90
CA ILE A 377 -4.88 -39.30 -17.51
C ILE A 377 -5.85 -40.49 -17.48
N GLU A 378 -5.39 -41.64 -16.96
CA GLU A 378 -6.31 -42.75 -16.67
C GLU A 378 -7.22 -42.34 -15.51
N VAL A 379 -8.51 -42.16 -15.80
CA VAL A 379 -9.49 -41.69 -14.81
C VAL A 379 -9.88 -42.81 -13.85
N VAL A 380 -9.80 -42.51 -12.54
CA VAL A 380 -10.24 -43.39 -11.44
C VAL A 380 -11.20 -42.60 -10.53
N ASP A 381 -12.02 -43.33 -9.74
CA ASP A 381 -13.02 -42.69 -8.88
C ASP A 381 -12.49 -42.22 -7.52
N ASP A 382 -11.23 -42.55 -7.20
CA ASP A 382 -10.63 -42.39 -5.89
C ASP A 382 -9.31 -41.56 -5.94
N PHE A 383 -9.27 -40.55 -6.81
CA PHE A 383 -8.14 -39.61 -6.76
C PHE A 383 -8.05 -38.93 -5.40
N ASP A 384 -6.85 -38.89 -4.87
CA ASP A 384 -6.49 -38.24 -3.62
C ASP A 384 -6.00 -36.81 -3.90
N PHE A 385 -4.92 -36.70 -4.68
CA PHE A 385 -4.42 -35.42 -5.17
C PHE A 385 -3.61 -35.61 -6.47
N PHE A 386 -3.35 -34.51 -7.18
CA PHE A 386 -2.34 -34.49 -8.23
C PHE A 386 -1.17 -33.63 -7.75
N PHE A 387 0.02 -34.22 -7.70
CA PHE A 387 1.22 -33.41 -7.61
C PHE A 387 1.36 -32.58 -8.87
N VAL A 388 1.59 -31.27 -8.70
CA VAL A 388 1.93 -30.39 -9.82
C VAL A 388 3.14 -29.55 -9.43
N GLY A 389 4.27 -29.80 -10.08
CA GLY A 389 5.55 -29.17 -9.81
C GLY A 389 6.14 -28.49 -11.05
N ALA A 390 6.72 -27.30 -10.88
CA ALA A 390 7.57 -26.66 -11.87
C ALA A 390 9.05 -26.97 -11.54
N HIS A 391 9.84 -27.23 -12.59
CA HIS A 391 11.24 -27.62 -12.46
C HIS A 391 12.14 -26.71 -13.28
N ASP A 392 13.36 -26.45 -12.80
CA ASP A 392 14.38 -25.74 -13.53
C ASP A 392 15.02 -26.60 -14.66
N GLU A 393 15.99 -26.03 -15.37
CA GLU A 393 16.72 -26.72 -16.43
C GLU A 393 17.48 -27.96 -15.96
N ASN A 394 17.81 -28.08 -14.67
CA ASN A 394 18.47 -29.22 -14.06
C ASN A 394 17.48 -30.26 -13.52
N GLY A 395 16.16 -30.02 -13.64
CA GLY A 395 15.11 -30.88 -13.12
C GLY A 395 14.86 -30.72 -11.61
N GLU A 396 15.41 -29.67 -10.96
CA GLU A 396 15.13 -29.38 -9.56
C GLU A 396 13.74 -28.73 -9.44
N GLU A 397 12.95 -29.19 -8.46
CA GLU A 397 11.66 -28.58 -8.14
C GLU A 397 11.85 -27.15 -7.62
N ILE A 398 11.27 -26.17 -8.30
CA ILE A 398 11.32 -24.75 -7.93
C ILE A 398 10.00 -24.21 -7.41
N HIS A 399 8.92 -24.92 -7.70
CA HIS A 399 7.60 -24.61 -7.16
C HIS A 399 6.68 -25.82 -7.22
N ARG A 400 5.78 -25.94 -6.23
CA ARG A 400 4.78 -27.00 -6.17
C ARG A 400 3.42 -26.43 -5.78
N LYS A 401 2.38 -26.89 -6.48
CA LYS A 401 0.98 -26.62 -6.16
C LYS A 401 0.13 -27.83 -6.47
N ASP A 402 -0.14 -28.65 -5.46
CA ASP A 402 -0.98 -29.81 -5.61
C ASP A 402 -2.45 -29.43 -5.89
N LEU A 403 -3.09 -30.21 -6.75
CA LEU A 403 -4.54 -30.13 -6.92
C LEU A 403 -5.20 -31.13 -5.98
N GLY A 404 -6.09 -30.64 -5.13
CA GLY A 404 -6.88 -31.48 -4.24
C GLY A 404 -8.04 -32.17 -4.97
N LYS A 405 -8.66 -33.15 -4.30
CA LYS A 405 -9.77 -33.98 -4.82
C LYS A 405 -10.89 -33.17 -5.47
N GLU A 406 -11.35 -32.10 -4.82
CA GLU A 406 -12.45 -31.25 -5.34
C GLU A 406 -12.06 -30.55 -6.65
N GLU A 407 -10.82 -30.02 -6.73
CA GLU A 407 -10.33 -29.34 -7.93
C GLU A 407 -10.17 -30.32 -9.09
N ILE A 408 -9.64 -31.51 -8.83
CA ILE A 408 -9.45 -32.56 -9.83
C ILE A 408 -10.80 -32.90 -10.47
N TYR A 409 -11.82 -33.24 -9.67
CA TYR A 409 -13.12 -33.61 -10.21
C TYR A 409 -13.86 -32.44 -10.86
N LYS A 410 -13.63 -31.21 -10.42
CA LYS A 410 -14.11 -30.01 -11.09
C LYS A 410 -13.56 -29.91 -12.52
N TYR A 411 -12.26 -30.13 -12.70
CA TYR A 411 -11.64 -30.13 -14.04
C TYR A 411 -12.12 -31.33 -14.87
N LEU A 412 -12.10 -32.53 -14.34
CA LEU A 412 -12.51 -33.75 -15.05
C LEU A 412 -13.96 -33.69 -15.55
N ASN A 413 -14.87 -33.12 -14.76
CA ASN A 413 -16.29 -32.99 -15.08
C ASN A 413 -16.62 -31.73 -15.93
N SER A 414 -15.66 -30.83 -16.13
CA SER A 414 -15.87 -29.63 -16.97
C SER A 414 -16.04 -30.05 -18.44
N PRO A 415 -16.76 -29.28 -19.27
CA PRO A 415 -16.87 -29.54 -20.72
C PRO A 415 -15.56 -29.32 -21.48
N ASN A 416 -14.58 -28.64 -20.86
CA ASN A 416 -13.25 -28.45 -21.41
C ASN A 416 -12.49 -29.79 -21.45
N GLY A 417 -11.84 -30.12 -22.57
CA GLY A 417 -11.02 -31.32 -22.75
C GLY A 417 -9.69 -31.32 -21.97
N PHE A 418 -9.41 -30.27 -21.23
CA PHE A 418 -8.12 -30.08 -20.56
C PHE A 418 -8.29 -29.79 -19.07
N ILE A 419 -7.30 -30.17 -18.29
CA ILE A 419 -6.94 -29.57 -17.00
C ILE A 419 -6.12 -28.35 -17.37
N ASP A 420 -6.64 -27.16 -17.11
CA ASP A 420 -6.12 -25.89 -17.61
C ASP A 420 -6.15 -24.84 -16.50
N TYR A 421 -4.97 -24.41 -16.04
CA TYR A 421 -4.84 -23.32 -15.08
C TYR A 421 -3.44 -22.70 -15.11
N ARG A 422 -3.30 -21.54 -14.46
CA ARG A 422 -2.04 -20.83 -14.32
C ARG A 422 -1.43 -21.06 -12.94
N MET A 423 -0.16 -21.38 -12.91
CA MET A 423 0.65 -21.49 -11.71
C MET A 423 1.59 -20.28 -11.66
N ILE A 424 1.27 -19.31 -10.80
CA ILE A 424 2.02 -18.07 -10.66
C ILE A 424 2.81 -18.13 -9.34
N PHE A 425 4.14 -17.97 -9.43
CA PHE A 425 5.02 -18.05 -8.26
C PHE A 425 6.30 -17.23 -8.43
N LEU A 426 6.98 -16.94 -7.33
CA LEU A 426 8.26 -16.24 -7.32
C LEU A 426 9.40 -17.26 -7.24
N SER A 427 10.39 -17.15 -8.13
CA SER A 427 11.61 -17.92 -8.13
C SER A 427 12.76 -17.18 -8.77
N ALA A 428 13.98 -17.31 -8.23
CA ALA A 428 15.21 -16.87 -8.88
C ALA A 428 15.57 -17.75 -10.08
N LYS A 429 15.13 -19.01 -10.08
CA LYS A 429 15.35 -19.97 -11.17
C LYS A 429 14.17 -19.93 -12.14
N ARG A 430 14.47 -20.01 -13.43
CA ARG A 430 13.45 -20.05 -14.49
C ARG A 430 12.89 -21.46 -14.62
N PRO A 431 11.56 -21.65 -14.70
CA PRO A 431 10.99 -22.96 -14.95
C PRO A 431 11.30 -23.41 -16.38
N ALA A 432 11.74 -24.63 -16.57
CA ALA A 432 12.03 -25.26 -17.87
C ALA A 432 11.01 -26.35 -18.19
N SER A 433 10.35 -26.91 -17.20
CA SER A 433 9.30 -27.92 -17.35
C SER A 433 8.31 -27.90 -16.20
N TYR A 434 7.16 -28.55 -16.41
CA TYR A 434 6.27 -28.88 -15.31
C TYR A 434 5.86 -30.35 -15.35
N THR A 435 5.56 -30.89 -14.17
CA THR A 435 5.10 -32.28 -13.97
C THR A 435 3.67 -32.25 -13.45
N VAL A 436 2.81 -33.13 -13.98
CA VAL A 436 1.53 -33.52 -13.37
C VAL A 436 1.61 -35.00 -13.03
N TRP A 437 1.46 -35.35 -11.75
CA TRP A 437 1.60 -36.72 -11.29
C TRP A 437 0.39 -37.11 -10.41
N PRO A 438 -0.57 -37.86 -10.99
CA PRO A 438 -1.77 -38.28 -10.28
C PRO A 438 -1.47 -39.28 -9.17
N HIS A 439 -2.16 -39.13 -8.04
CA HIS A 439 -2.18 -40.09 -6.93
C HIS A 439 -3.61 -40.55 -6.65
N SER A 440 -3.81 -41.86 -6.48
CA SER A 440 -5.07 -42.50 -6.14
C SER A 440 -4.95 -43.23 -4.80
N GLU A 441 -6.00 -43.21 -3.99
CA GLU A 441 -6.04 -43.89 -2.69
C GLU A 441 -5.80 -45.41 -2.82
N SER A 442 -6.33 -46.02 -3.87
CA SER A 442 -6.22 -47.48 -4.07
C SER A 442 -4.99 -47.93 -4.86
N ARG A 443 -4.47 -47.09 -5.76
CA ARG A 443 -3.38 -47.45 -6.67
C ARG A 443 -2.04 -46.78 -6.34
N GLY A 444 -2.04 -45.74 -5.48
CA GLY A 444 -0.89 -44.90 -5.23
C GLY A 444 -0.54 -44.02 -6.43
N TRP A 445 0.77 -43.81 -6.66
CA TRP A 445 1.23 -42.99 -7.78
C TRP A 445 0.98 -43.67 -9.12
N MET A 446 0.31 -42.91 -10.02
CA MET A 446 -0.02 -43.32 -11.38
C MET A 446 1.07 -42.92 -12.40
N GLU A 447 0.73 -42.81 -13.66
CA GLU A 447 1.67 -42.37 -14.70
C GLU A 447 2.06 -40.89 -14.49
N LYS A 448 3.37 -40.64 -14.49
CA LYS A 448 3.94 -39.30 -14.37
C LYS A 448 3.97 -38.64 -15.74
N LEU A 449 3.40 -37.45 -15.83
CA LEU A 449 3.33 -36.66 -17.06
C LEU A 449 4.25 -35.45 -16.93
N ASP A 450 5.30 -35.40 -17.76
CA ASP A 450 6.27 -34.30 -17.79
C ASP A 450 6.11 -33.49 -19.09
N PHE A 451 6.07 -32.17 -18.97
CA PHE A 451 5.86 -31.26 -20.09
C PHE A 451 6.98 -30.21 -20.13
N PRO A 452 7.72 -30.09 -21.25
CA PRO A 452 8.66 -28.99 -21.42
C PRO A 452 7.92 -27.65 -21.57
N LEU A 453 8.57 -26.57 -21.17
CA LEU A 453 8.12 -25.21 -21.41
C LEU A 453 8.94 -24.60 -22.54
N ASP A 454 8.27 -24.24 -23.63
CA ASP A 454 8.87 -23.49 -24.74
C ASP A 454 8.67 -21.99 -24.48
N TYR A 455 9.77 -21.22 -24.37
CA TYR A 455 9.77 -19.78 -24.15
C TYR A 455 10.26 -19.01 -25.38
#